data_e0d06a29211aeb2e22277341387d7b20
#
_entry.id   e0d06a29211aeb2e22277341387d7b20
#
_cell.length_a   1.000
_cell.length_b   1.000
_cell.length_c   1.000
_cell.angle_alpha   90.00
_cell.angle_beta   90.00
_cell.angle_gamma   90.00
#
_symmetry.space_group_name_H-M   'P 1'
#
loop_
_entity.id
_entity.type
_entity.pdbx_description
1 polymer ?
#
loop_
_entity_poly.entity_id
_entity_poly.type
_entity_poly.pdbx_seq_one_letter_code
_entity_poly.pdbx_strand_id
1 'polypeptide(L)'
;MSKIEFLREQIIEARNFVNRLVSELPEDLWFVIPENTDSNFAWQIGHLIVAQNFHAITVITGLNEKVKQVIPLAQYNKQFNGMGTLHRSIKEDVVTASVLKSQLDAVHEICIENLSGLSDDILYTPLEPIPFRHPVAENKYEALSWCFKHEMWHSAEVEEIKRRLGYPIIWMNK
;
A
#
# COMPACT_ATOMS: atom_id res chain seq x y z
N MET A 1 20.88 14.69 -4.87
CA MET A 1 19.85 13.66 -4.54
C MET A 1 20.13 12.44 -5.38
N SER A 2 20.38 11.28 -4.78
CA SER A 2 20.55 10.01 -5.47
C SER A 2 19.20 9.52 -6.04
N LYS A 3 19.23 8.50 -6.91
CA LYS A 3 17.99 7.92 -7.46
C LYS A 3 17.18 7.20 -6.37
N ILE A 4 17.84 6.53 -5.45
CA ILE A 4 17.16 5.84 -4.34
C ILE A 4 16.49 6.85 -3.38
N GLU A 5 17.13 7.98 -3.09
CA GLU A 5 16.52 9.06 -2.33
C GLU A 5 15.29 9.62 -3.03
N PHE A 6 15.37 9.88 -4.34
CA PHE A 6 14.22 10.33 -5.13
C PHE A 6 13.06 9.35 -5.06
N LEU A 7 13.31 8.05 -5.27
CA LEU A 7 12.27 7.02 -5.20
C LEU A 7 11.65 6.93 -3.80
N ARG A 8 12.48 7.04 -2.76
CA ARG A 8 12.02 7.06 -1.37
C ARG A 8 11.11 8.27 -1.09
N GLU A 9 11.47 9.45 -1.57
CA GLU A 9 10.62 10.65 -1.44
C GLU A 9 9.28 10.47 -2.15
N GLN A 10 9.26 9.89 -3.36
CA GLN A 10 8.01 9.63 -4.08
C GLN A 10 7.11 8.63 -3.32
N ILE A 11 7.69 7.62 -2.67
CA ILE A 11 6.95 6.67 -1.83
C ILE A 11 6.38 7.40 -0.59
N ILE A 12 7.14 8.30 0.03
CA ILE A 12 6.67 9.12 1.16
C ILE A 12 5.52 10.03 0.73
N GLU A 13 5.65 10.73 -0.40
CA GLU A 13 4.61 11.63 -0.90
C GLU A 13 3.31 10.89 -1.22
N ALA A 14 3.39 9.73 -1.89
CA ALA A 14 2.23 8.89 -2.18
C ALA A 14 1.53 8.44 -0.89
N ARG A 15 2.28 7.99 0.12
CA ARG A 15 1.76 7.60 1.42
C ARG A 15 1.12 8.77 2.18
N ASN A 16 1.73 9.93 2.17
CA ASN A 16 1.17 11.14 2.79
C ASN A 16 -0.19 11.49 2.18
N PHE A 17 -0.33 11.30 0.86
CA PHE A 17 -1.62 11.49 0.20
C PHE A 17 -2.66 10.45 0.68
N VAL A 18 -2.30 9.17 0.75
CA VAL A 18 -3.18 8.11 1.30
C VAL A 18 -3.56 8.40 2.74
N ASN A 19 -2.60 8.79 3.60
CA ASN A 19 -2.86 9.11 5.01
C ASN A 19 -3.84 10.27 5.17
N ARG A 20 -3.79 11.27 4.28
CA ARG A 20 -4.82 12.30 4.22
C ARG A 20 -6.20 11.71 3.93
N LEU A 21 -6.33 10.83 2.92
CA LEU A 21 -7.60 10.16 2.60
C LEU A 21 -8.13 9.35 3.80
N VAL A 22 -7.23 8.64 4.48
CA VAL A 22 -7.53 7.83 5.68
C VAL A 22 -8.06 8.69 6.82
N SER A 23 -7.48 9.86 7.06
CA SER A 23 -7.86 10.74 8.17
C SER A 23 -9.23 11.42 7.99
N GLU A 24 -9.73 11.49 6.77
CA GLU A 24 -10.96 12.20 6.42
C GLU A 24 -12.21 11.31 6.40
N LEU A 25 -12.09 9.96 6.50
CA LEU A 25 -13.22 9.04 6.49
C LEU A 25 -13.44 8.44 7.89
N PRO A 26 -14.66 8.57 8.48
CA PRO A 26 -15.02 7.89 9.73
C PRO A 26 -14.82 6.38 9.66
N GLU A 27 -14.32 5.78 10.74
CA GLU A 27 -13.93 4.36 10.77
C GLU A 27 -15.12 3.39 10.59
N ASP A 28 -16.31 3.76 11.02
CA ASP A 28 -17.54 3.00 10.85
C ASP A 28 -17.98 2.85 9.38
N LEU A 29 -17.48 3.71 8.50
CA LEU A 29 -17.75 3.65 7.06
C LEU A 29 -16.73 2.82 6.26
N TRP A 30 -15.64 2.39 6.87
CA TRP A 30 -14.55 1.69 6.16
C TRP A 30 -14.99 0.37 5.52
N PHE A 31 -15.98 -0.30 6.10
CA PHE A 31 -16.46 -1.61 5.66
C PHE A 31 -17.72 -1.54 4.77
N VAL A 32 -18.25 -0.34 4.57
CA VAL A 32 -19.37 -0.10 3.66
C VAL A 32 -18.89 -0.22 2.21
N ILE A 33 -19.60 -1.02 1.42
CA ILE A 33 -19.41 -1.09 -0.03
C ILE A 33 -20.38 -0.08 -0.65
N PRO A 34 -19.89 1.01 -1.26
CA PRO A 34 -20.78 1.97 -1.89
C PRO A 34 -21.52 1.38 -3.07
N GLU A 35 -22.69 1.93 -3.38
CA GLU A 35 -23.48 1.51 -4.52
C GLU A 35 -22.67 1.61 -5.83
N ASN A 36 -22.80 0.60 -6.69
CA ASN A 36 -22.07 0.46 -7.95
C ASN A 36 -20.53 0.39 -7.83
N THR A 37 -20.04 -0.15 -6.69
CA THR A 37 -18.64 -0.54 -6.53
C THR A 37 -18.54 -1.99 -6.09
N ASP A 38 -17.35 -2.58 -6.24
CA ASP A 38 -17.02 -3.95 -5.81
C ASP A 38 -16.01 -3.99 -4.65
N SER A 39 -15.71 -2.81 -4.08
CA SER A 39 -14.67 -2.65 -3.06
C SER A 39 -15.16 -1.81 -1.89
N ASN A 40 -14.51 -1.98 -0.72
CA ASN A 40 -14.64 -1.07 0.40
C ASN A 40 -13.29 -0.46 0.79
N PHE A 41 -13.36 0.61 1.57
CA PHE A 41 -12.17 1.37 1.98
C PHE A 41 -11.17 0.50 2.74
N ALA A 42 -11.65 -0.34 3.67
CA ALA A 42 -10.82 -1.22 4.48
C ALA A 42 -10.00 -2.21 3.61
N TRP A 43 -10.59 -2.77 2.55
CA TRP A 43 -9.88 -3.64 1.64
C TRP A 43 -8.79 -2.89 0.86
N GLN A 44 -9.06 -1.69 0.40
CA GLN A 44 -8.08 -0.85 -0.30
C GLN A 44 -6.86 -0.56 0.59
N ILE A 45 -7.09 -0.21 1.85
CA ILE A 45 -6.01 0.04 2.80
C ILE A 45 -5.21 -1.23 3.09
N GLY A 46 -5.88 -2.37 3.32
CA GLY A 46 -5.21 -3.66 3.49
C GLY A 46 -4.38 -4.06 2.27
N HIS A 47 -4.89 -3.80 1.07
CA HIS A 47 -4.16 -4.05 -0.18
C HIS A 47 -2.91 -3.16 -0.29
N LEU A 48 -2.99 -1.88 0.05
CA LEU A 48 -1.82 -0.98 0.05
C LEU A 48 -0.74 -1.42 1.05
N ILE A 49 -1.11 -1.95 2.21
CA ILE A 49 -0.16 -2.53 3.17
C ILE A 49 0.63 -3.70 2.53
N VAL A 50 -0.09 -4.64 1.92
CA VAL A 50 0.52 -5.82 1.27
C VAL A 50 1.35 -5.41 0.05
N ALA A 51 0.85 -4.49 -0.76
CA ALA A 51 1.51 -4.03 -1.96
C ALA A 51 2.83 -3.30 -1.64
N GLN A 52 2.85 -2.41 -0.66
CA GLN A 52 4.08 -1.73 -0.25
C GLN A 52 5.12 -2.71 0.30
N ASN A 53 4.69 -3.65 1.17
CA ASN A 53 5.59 -4.71 1.62
C ASN A 53 6.17 -5.52 0.44
N PHE A 54 5.35 -5.87 -0.53
CA PHE A 54 5.79 -6.65 -1.68
C PHE A 54 6.75 -5.86 -2.59
N HIS A 55 6.32 -4.68 -3.06
CA HIS A 55 7.03 -3.91 -4.09
C HIS A 55 8.26 -3.16 -3.55
N ALA A 56 8.27 -2.74 -2.28
CA ALA A 56 9.32 -1.89 -1.74
C ALA A 56 10.15 -2.53 -0.61
N ILE A 57 9.78 -3.73 -0.14
CA ILE A 57 10.55 -4.46 0.88
C ILE A 57 10.92 -5.85 0.34
N THR A 58 9.94 -6.72 0.10
CA THR A 58 10.19 -8.14 -0.18
C THR A 58 11.04 -8.35 -1.44
N VAL A 59 10.70 -7.70 -2.55
CA VAL A 59 11.46 -7.85 -3.82
C VAL A 59 12.74 -7.01 -3.87
N ILE A 60 12.97 -6.14 -2.88
CA ILE A 60 14.15 -5.26 -2.79
C ILE A 60 15.25 -5.88 -1.91
N THR A 61 14.88 -6.37 -0.72
CA THR A 61 15.84 -6.86 0.29
C THR A 61 15.47 -8.23 0.87
N GLY A 62 14.41 -8.86 0.36
CA GLY A 62 13.90 -10.14 0.87
C GLY A 62 12.86 -9.98 1.98
N LEU A 63 12.54 -11.11 2.62
CA LEU A 63 11.58 -11.14 3.72
C LEU A 63 12.11 -10.34 4.92
N ASN A 64 11.25 -9.50 5.50
CA ASN A 64 11.59 -8.66 6.65
C ASN A 64 10.86 -9.13 7.91
N GLU A 65 11.62 -9.47 8.96
CA GLU A 65 11.05 -9.98 10.21
C GLU A 65 10.23 -8.91 10.97
N LYS A 66 10.59 -7.63 10.87
CA LYS A 66 9.78 -6.55 11.48
C LYS A 66 8.39 -6.51 10.88
N VAL A 67 8.26 -6.70 9.56
CA VAL A 67 6.94 -6.76 8.89
C VAL A 67 6.11 -7.93 9.41
N LYS A 68 6.71 -9.11 9.59
CA LYS A 68 6.00 -10.29 10.13
C LYS A 68 5.50 -10.09 11.57
N GLN A 69 6.16 -9.23 12.34
CA GLN A 69 5.71 -8.87 13.70
C GLN A 69 4.54 -7.89 13.69
N VAL A 70 4.41 -7.10 12.62
CA VAL A 70 3.37 -6.05 12.50
C VAL A 70 2.10 -6.58 11.84
N ILE A 71 2.24 -7.40 10.79
CA ILE A 71 1.10 -7.92 10.03
C ILE A 71 1.12 -9.45 9.94
N PRO A 72 -0.04 -10.12 9.97
CA PRO A 72 -0.17 -11.55 9.72
C PRO A 72 -0.02 -11.83 8.22
N LEU A 73 1.21 -11.77 7.70
CA LEU A 73 1.53 -11.68 6.28
C LEU A 73 0.85 -12.76 5.41
N ALA A 74 0.82 -14.02 5.88
CA ALA A 74 0.17 -15.11 5.14
C ALA A 74 -1.34 -14.91 4.99
N GLN A 75 -1.99 -14.44 6.06
CA GLN A 75 -3.42 -14.13 6.05
C GLN A 75 -3.70 -12.91 5.16
N TYR A 76 -2.90 -11.85 5.28
CA TYR A 76 -3.07 -10.62 4.51
C TYR A 76 -2.84 -10.85 3.02
N ASN A 77 -1.84 -11.63 2.63
CA ASN A 77 -1.65 -12.02 1.23
C ASN A 77 -2.85 -12.77 0.66
N LYS A 78 -3.57 -13.55 1.47
CA LYS A 78 -4.79 -14.24 1.03
C LYS A 78 -5.99 -13.29 0.91
N GLN A 79 -6.12 -12.34 1.82
CA GLN A 79 -7.30 -11.45 1.93
C GLN A 79 -7.22 -10.22 1.02
N PHE A 80 -6.02 -9.65 0.88
CA PHE A 80 -5.80 -8.37 0.23
C PHE A 80 -4.99 -8.46 -1.08
N ASN A 81 -4.72 -9.67 -1.57
CA ASN A 81 -4.07 -9.84 -2.86
C ASN A 81 -5.05 -9.48 -4.00
N GLY A 82 -4.70 -8.44 -4.76
CA GLY A 82 -5.51 -7.98 -5.89
C GLY A 82 -5.48 -8.87 -7.15
N MET A 83 -4.57 -9.87 -7.19
CA MET A 83 -4.42 -10.73 -8.38
C MET A 83 -5.53 -11.79 -8.43
N GLY A 84 -6.51 -11.59 -9.31
CA GLY A 84 -7.54 -12.60 -9.63
C GLY A 84 -8.72 -12.67 -8.66
N THR A 85 -8.87 -11.74 -7.73
CA THR A 85 -10.05 -11.67 -6.86
C THR A 85 -11.16 -10.83 -7.49
N LEU A 86 -12.37 -11.42 -7.61
CA LEU A 86 -13.57 -10.70 -8.04
C LEU A 86 -14.18 -9.83 -6.93
N HIS A 87 -13.83 -10.08 -5.68
CA HIS A 87 -14.35 -9.37 -4.51
C HIS A 87 -13.23 -8.64 -3.77
N ARG A 88 -13.22 -7.33 -3.88
CA ARG A 88 -12.25 -6.43 -3.23
C ARG A 88 -12.86 -5.78 -1.99
N SER A 89 -13.44 -6.61 -1.11
CA SER A 89 -14.02 -6.14 0.15
C SER A 89 -13.63 -7.04 1.31
N ILE A 90 -13.62 -6.47 2.53
CA ILE A 90 -13.35 -7.17 3.79
C ILE A 90 -14.41 -6.76 4.81
N LYS A 91 -14.65 -7.61 5.80
CA LYS A 91 -15.57 -7.34 6.90
C LYS A 91 -14.80 -6.94 8.17
N GLU A 92 -15.46 -6.19 9.05
CA GLU A 92 -14.88 -5.70 10.30
C GLU A 92 -14.51 -6.81 11.29
N ASP A 93 -15.21 -7.96 11.26
CA ASP A 93 -14.91 -9.12 12.10
C ASP A 93 -13.57 -9.80 11.77
N VAL A 94 -12.96 -9.47 10.62
CA VAL A 94 -11.65 -9.97 10.18
C VAL A 94 -10.51 -9.09 10.67
N VAL A 95 -10.67 -7.77 10.57
CA VAL A 95 -9.70 -6.76 11.00
C VAL A 95 -10.42 -5.42 11.19
N THR A 96 -10.08 -4.66 12.22
CA THR A 96 -10.68 -3.34 12.48
C THR A 96 -10.00 -2.22 11.69
N ALA A 97 -10.69 -1.10 11.49
CA ALA A 97 -10.15 0.08 10.83
C ALA A 97 -8.91 0.64 11.56
N SER A 98 -8.96 0.71 12.90
CA SER A 98 -7.84 1.19 13.71
C SER A 98 -6.59 0.30 13.58
N VAL A 99 -6.74 -1.03 13.47
CA VAL A 99 -5.64 -1.96 13.22
C VAL A 99 -5.05 -1.74 11.84
N LEU A 100 -5.87 -1.64 10.79
CA LEU A 100 -5.40 -1.36 9.42
C LEU A 100 -4.64 -0.03 9.35
N LYS A 101 -5.14 1.02 10.00
CA LYS A 101 -4.47 2.33 10.06
C LYS A 101 -3.09 2.24 10.72
N SER A 102 -3.01 1.62 11.88
CA SER A 102 -1.73 1.42 12.59
C SER A 102 -0.74 0.60 11.77
N GLN A 103 -1.20 -0.43 11.07
CA GLN A 103 -0.35 -1.29 10.25
C GLN A 103 0.08 -0.62 8.93
N LEU A 104 -0.76 0.25 8.36
CA LEU A 104 -0.42 1.07 7.21
C LEU A 104 0.79 1.96 7.52
N ASP A 105 0.78 2.63 8.68
CA ASP A 105 1.87 3.49 9.13
C ASP A 105 3.13 2.66 9.47
N ALA A 106 2.99 1.58 10.23
CA ALA A 106 4.12 0.76 10.66
C ALA A 106 4.85 0.09 9.49
N VAL A 107 4.13 -0.44 8.49
CA VAL A 107 4.78 -1.02 7.29
C VAL A 107 5.47 0.06 6.46
N HIS A 108 4.90 1.27 6.41
CA HIS A 108 5.55 2.39 5.75
C HIS A 108 6.86 2.80 6.44
N GLU A 109 6.86 2.93 7.75
CA GLU A 109 8.08 3.24 8.53
C GLU A 109 9.18 2.20 8.30
N ILE A 110 8.84 0.90 8.33
CA ILE A 110 9.77 -0.20 8.02
C ILE A 110 10.31 -0.07 6.59
N CYS A 111 9.44 0.25 5.63
CA CYS A 111 9.84 0.47 4.23
C CYS A 111 10.86 1.60 4.11
N ILE A 112 10.61 2.75 4.72
CA ILE A 112 11.49 3.93 4.66
C ILE A 112 12.83 3.67 5.37
N GLU A 113 12.80 2.98 6.52
CA GLU A 113 14.01 2.53 7.20
C GLU A 113 14.84 1.60 6.32
N ASN A 114 14.20 0.61 5.71
CA ASN A 114 14.84 -0.35 4.82
C ASN A 114 15.51 0.32 3.61
N LEU A 115 14.85 1.29 2.98
CA LEU A 115 15.37 2.02 1.83
C LEU A 115 16.50 2.99 2.21
N SER A 116 16.54 3.50 3.44
CA SER A 116 17.56 4.46 3.91
C SER A 116 18.99 3.87 3.92
N GLY A 117 19.12 2.55 4.04
CA GLY A 117 20.41 1.87 4.06
C GLY A 117 20.94 1.48 2.68
N LEU A 118 20.23 1.83 1.60
CA LEU A 118 20.53 1.36 0.25
C LEU A 118 21.20 2.46 -0.59
N SER A 119 22.04 2.04 -1.55
CA SER A 119 22.67 2.90 -2.54
C SER A 119 22.09 2.66 -3.93
N ASP A 120 22.38 3.58 -4.87
CA ASP A 120 21.91 3.49 -6.27
C ASP A 120 22.38 2.20 -6.98
N ASP A 121 23.46 1.58 -6.53
CA ASP A 121 24.07 0.40 -7.17
C ASP A 121 23.14 -0.80 -7.22
N ILE A 122 22.21 -0.92 -6.24
CA ILE A 122 21.28 -2.05 -6.24
C ILE A 122 20.12 -1.88 -7.21
N LEU A 123 19.82 -0.67 -7.67
CA LEU A 123 18.58 -0.37 -8.38
C LEU A 123 18.42 -1.20 -9.67
N TYR A 124 19.50 -1.47 -10.37
CA TYR A 124 19.48 -2.23 -11.62
C TYR A 124 19.82 -3.71 -11.42
N THR A 125 19.95 -4.17 -10.18
CA THR A 125 20.08 -5.59 -9.90
C THR A 125 18.72 -6.30 -10.03
N PRO A 126 18.70 -7.63 -10.29
CA PRO A 126 17.47 -8.42 -10.26
C PRO A 126 16.72 -8.26 -8.94
N LEU A 127 15.43 -8.50 -8.99
CA LEU A 127 14.58 -8.61 -7.79
C LEU A 127 15.08 -9.75 -6.90
N GLU A 128 14.84 -9.62 -5.59
CA GLU A 128 15.01 -10.77 -4.69
C GLU A 128 14.09 -11.92 -5.12
N PRO A 129 14.51 -13.18 -4.93
CA PRO A 129 13.76 -14.34 -5.39
C PRO A 129 12.35 -14.40 -4.80
N ILE A 130 11.36 -14.55 -5.67
CA ILE A 130 9.94 -14.77 -5.35
C ILE A 130 9.41 -15.97 -6.15
N PRO A 131 8.36 -16.67 -5.67
CA PRO A 131 7.88 -17.91 -6.31
C PRO A 131 7.12 -17.71 -7.62
N PHE A 132 6.95 -16.46 -8.07
CA PHE A 132 6.27 -16.12 -9.33
C PHE A 132 6.94 -14.89 -9.97
N ARG A 133 6.68 -14.67 -11.26
CA ARG A 133 7.20 -13.47 -11.95
C ARG A 133 6.49 -12.21 -11.42
N HIS A 134 7.27 -11.18 -11.10
CA HIS A 134 6.69 -9.87 -10.75
C HIS A 134 5.88 -9.32 -11.95
N PRO A 135 4.66 -8.79 -11.73
CA PRO A 135 3.75 -8.45 -12.82
C PRO A 135 4.25 -7.33 -13.72
N VAL A 136 5.07 -6.40 -13.21
CA VAL A 136 5.47 -5.19 -13.94
C VAL A 136 6.96 -4.82 -13.82
N ALA A 137 7.76 -5.53 -13.02
CA ALA A 137 9.15 -5.16 -12.76
C ALA A 137 10.10 -6.34 -12.98
N GLU A 138 11.28 -6.05 -13.55
CA GLU A 138 12.38 -7.00 -13.75
C GLU A 138 13.60 -6.67 -12.87
N ASN A 139 13.69 -5.45 -12.35
CA ASN A 139 14.74 -4.98 -11.46
C ASN A 139 14.17 -4.11 -10.32
N LYS A 140 15.04 -3.80 -9.35
CA LYS A 140 14.62 -3.09 -8.12
C LYS A 140 14.19 -1.64 -8.39
N TYR A 141 14.78 -0.97 -9.40
CA TYR A 141 14.34 0.36 -9.81
C TYR A 141 12.88 0.35 -10.30
N GLU A 142 12.54 -0.61 -11.14
CA GLU A 142 11.18 -0.74 -11.67
C GLU A 142 10.17 -1.07 -10.58
N ALA A 143 10.53 -1.95 -9.63
CA ALA A 143 9.66 -2.31 -8.51
C ALA A 143 9.39 -1.10 -7.59
N LEU A 144 10.43 -0.34 -7.21
CA LEU A 144 10.27 0.89 -6.41
C LEU A 144 9.49 1.97 -7.17
N SER A 145 9.76 2.13 -8.48
CA SER A 145 9.01 3.05 -9.33
C SER A 145 7.53 2.66 -9.43
N TRP A 146 7.25 1.35 -9.44
CA TRP A 146 5.87 0.86 -9.45
C TRP A 146 5.19 1.06 -8.09
N CYS A 147 5.90 0.92 -6.98
CA CYS A 147 5.33 1.03 -5.64
C CYS A 147 4.53 2.32 -5.46
N PHE A 148 5.12 3.50 -5.69
CA PHE A 148 4.40 4.76 -5.52
C PHE A 148 3.33 5.00 -6.59
N LYS A 149 3.54 4.55 -7.84
CA LYS A 149 2.53 4.64 -8.90
C LYS A 149 1.30 3.79 -8.57
N HIS A 150 1.52 2.58 -8.06
CA HIS A 150 0.47 1.67 -7.62
C HIS A 150 -0.31 2.25 -6.44
N GLU A 151 0.37 2.85 -5.48
CA GLU A 151 -0.26 3.54 -4.35
C GLU A 151 -1.11 4.72 -4.82
N MET A 152 -0.61 5.54 -5.75
CA MET A 152 -1.39 6.64 -6.35
C MET A 152 -2.56 6.13 -7.19
N TRP A 153 -2.43 4.99 -7.88
CA TRP A 153 -3.56 4.37 -8.58
C TRP A 153 -4.67 3.98 -7.61
N HIS A 154 -4.33 3.25 -6.54
CA HIS A 154 -5.31 2.89 -5.51
C HIS A 154 -5.85 4.08 -4.72
N SER A 155 -5.09 5.18 -4.61
CA SER A 155 -5.58 6.42 -4.02
C SER A 155 -6.80 6.98 -4.77
N ALA A 156 -6.86 6.84 -6.08
CA ALA A 156 -8.03 7.25 -6.86
C ALA A 156 -9.25 6.35 -6.58
N GLU A 157 -9.06 5.04 -6.40
CA GLU A 157 -10.15 4.14 -5.97
C GLU A 157 -10.63 4.46 -4.55
N VAL A 158 -9.69 4.75 -3.65
CA VAL A 158 -9.98 5.18 -2.26
C VAL A 158 -10.78 6.49 -2.25
N GLU A 159 -10.38 7.48 -3.07
CA GLU A 159 -11.11 8.75 -3.19
C GLU A 159 -12.51 8.54 -3.77
N GLU A 160 -12.65 7.70 -4.78
CA GLU A 160 -13.95 7.36 -5.36
C GLU A 160 -14.90 6.74 -4.32
N ILE A 161 -14.41 5.81 -3.50
CA ILE A 161 -15.17 5.22 -2.39
C ILE A 161 -15.60 6.30 -1.40
N LYS A 162 -14.67 7.18 -0.97
CA LYS A 162 -14.97 8.30 -0.07
C LYS A 162 -16.04 9.23 -0.65
N ARG A 163 -15.90 9.62 -1.90
CA ARG A 163 -16.83 10.51 -2.59
C ARG A 163 -18.24 9.92 -2.64
N ARG A 164 -18.37 8.62 -2.90
CA ARG A 164 -19.66 7.92 -2.90
C ARG A 164 -20.27 7.80 -1.50
N LEU A 165 -19.44 7.77 -0.46
CA LEU A 165 -19.88 7.79 0.93
C LEU A 165 -20.18 9.21 1.45
N GLY A 166 -20.03 10.24 0.63
CA GLY A 166 -20.31 11.63 1.00
C GLY A 166 -19.12 12.40 1.60
N TYR A 167 -17.89 11.86 1.48
CA TYR A 167 -16.66 12.45 2.02
C TYR A 167 -15.62 12.76 0.91
N PRO A 168 -15.95 13.62 -0.10
CA PRO A 168 -15.00 13.96 -1.16
C PRO A 168 -13.83 14.76 -0.61
N ILE A 169 -12.67 14.70 -1.31
CA ILE A 169 -11.55 15.59 -1.01
C ILE A 169 -11.95 17.03 -1.30
N ILE A 170 -11.71 17.92 -0.35
CA ILE A 170 -11.85 19.35 -0.54
C ILE A 170 -10.46 19.95 -0.75
N TRP A 171 -10.11 20.25 -2.01
CA TRP A 171 -8.79 20.78 -2.39
C TRP A 171 -8.55 22.22 -1.98
N MET A 172 -9.61 23.00 -1.76
CA MET A 172 -9.58 24.45 -1.60
C MET A 172 -10.14 24.92 -0.24
N ASN A 173 -9.79 24.24 0.86
CA ASN A 173 -9.97 24.83 2.18
C ASN A 173 -8.78 25.75 2.46
N LYS A 174 -9.03 27.05 2.33
CA LYS A 174 -8.14 28.11 2.85
C LYS A 174 -8.26 28.21 4.36
#